data_8d147d54df2e9d553f576d93e34ea012
#
_entry.id   8d147d54df2e9d553f576d93e34ea012
#
_cell.length_a   1.000
_cell.length_b   1.000
_cell.length_c   1.000
_cell.angle_alpha   90.00
_cell.angle_beta   90.00
_cell.angle_gamma   90.00
#
_symmetry.space_group_name_H-M   'P 1'
#
loop_
_entity.id
_entity.type
_entity.pdbx_description
1 polymer ?
#
loop_
_entity_poly.entity_id
_entity_poly.type
_entity_poly.pdbx_seq_one_letter_code
_entity_poly.pdbx_strand_id
1 'polypeptide(L)'
;MRTIAELLNLDGRVYVYLSSKNVAKIFLQNAESEGFRFGDGKKPTKRKWDDIYALNKDFTINYVGYIGHIAFHHPEVPNDYNLIRVDYAAYLSSAENYIKS
;
A
#
# COMPACT_ATOMS: atom_id res chain seq x y z
N MET A 1 -3.49 -12.29 13.00
CA MET A 1 -3.29 -10.88 12.57
C MET A 1 -2.99 -10.83 11.09
N ARG A 2 -3.61 -9.90 10.39
CA ARG A 2 -3.39 -9.75 8.95
C ARG A 2 -1.99 -9.18 8.68
N THR A 3 -1.29 -9.74 7.69
CA THR A 3 0.03 -9.25 7.29
C THR A 3 -0.06 -8.47 5.98
N ILE A 4 0.94 -7.62 5.74
CA ILE A 4 1.04 -6.90 4.47
C ILE A 4 1.29 -7.91 3.34
N ALA A 5 2.08 -8.94 3.59
CA ALA A 5 2.38 -9.98 2.60
C ALA A 5 1.12 -10.67 2.06
N GLU A 6 0.09 -10.82 2.88
CA GLU A 6 -1.17 -11.43 2.43
C GLU A 6 -1.84 -10.63 1.31
N LEU A 7 -1.63 -9.30 1.29
CA LEU A 7 -2.17 -8.44 0.23
C LEU A 7 -1.54 -8.74 -1.13
N LEU A 8 -0.36 -9.34 -1.16
CA LEU A 8 0.29 -9.72 -2.42
C LEU A 8 -0.43 -10.86 -3.13
N ASN A 9 -1.32 -11.57 -2.42
CA ASN A 9 -2.12 -12.63 -3.02
C ASN A 9 -3.33 -12.10 -3.81
N LEU A 10 -3.62 -10.81 -3.69
CA LEU A 10 -4.69 -10.21 -4.45
C LEU A 10 -4.31 -10.15 -5.93
N ASP A 11 -5.32 -10.36 -6.79
CA ASP A 11 -5.09 -10.46 -8.22
C ASP A 11 -5.17 -9.07 -8.88
N GLY A 12 -4.05 -8.36 -8.87
CA GLY A 12 -3.98 -7.04 -9.47
C GLY A 12 -2.83 -6.24 -8.88
N ARG A 13 -2.77 -4.97 -9.28
CA ARG A 13 -1.80 -4.02 -8.74
C ARG A 13 -2.36 -3.44 -7.44
N VAL A 14 -1.64 -3.61 -6.33
CA VAL A 14 -2.12 -3.21 -5.01
C VAL A 14 -1.51 -1.88 -4.61
N TYR A 15 -2.37 -0.90 -4.37
CA TYR A 15 -1.99 0.37 -3.74
C TYR A 15 -2.60 0.43 -2.35
N VAL A 16 -1.81 0.85 -1.37
CA VAL A 16 -2.22 0.92 0.04
C VAL A 16 -2.34 2.38 0.45
N TYR A 17 -3.52 2.75 0.95
CA TYR A 17 -3.79 4.09 1.44
C TYR A 17 -3.60 4.15 2.95
N LEU A 18 -2.88 5.18 3.40
CA LEU A 18 -2.55 5.42 4.79
C LEU A 18 -3.22 6.72 5.21
N SER A 19 -4.32 6.61 5.95
CA SER A 19 -5.23 7.72 6.23
C SER A 19 -4.66 8.76 7.20
N SER A 20 -3.57 8.46 7.90
CA SER A 20 -2.94 9.38 8.83
C SER A 20 -1.47 9.06 9.00
N LYS A 21 -0.72 9.99 9.62
CA LYS A 21 0.68 9.78 9.94
C LYS A 21 0.89 8.54 10.83
N ASN A 22 0.00 8.33 11.80
CA ASN A 22 0.09 7.15 12.68
C ASN A 22 -0.11 5.86 11.91
N VAL A 23 -1.07 5.81 11.01
CA VAL A 23 -1.32 4.64 10.17
C VAL A 23 -0.12 4.39 9.27
N ALA A 24 0.47 5.44 8.69
CA ALA A 24 1.66 5.33 7.87
C ALA A 24 2.84 4.76 8.67
N LYS A 25 3.04 5.24 9.89
CA LYS A 25 4.11 4.75 10.77
C LYS A 25 3.95 3.26 11.05
N ILE A 26 2.73 2.83 11.37
CA ILE A 26 2.44 1.41 11.63
C ILE A 26 2.70 0.58 10.38
N PHE A 27 2.24 1.05 9.22
CA PHE A 27 2.47 0.37 7.96
C PHE A 27 3.96 0.18 7.69
N LEU A 28 4.74 1.26 7.80
CA LEU A 28 6.18 1.20 7.50
C LEU A 28 6.92 0.28 8.45
N GLN A 29 6.56 0.29 9.75
CA GLN A 29 7.15 -0.60 10.73
C GLN A 29 6.80 -2.07 10.43
N ASN A 30 5.55 -2.34 10.11
CA ASN A 30 5.11 -3.70 9.78
C ASN A 30 5.75 -4.20 8.48
N ALA A 31 5.83 -3.33 7.47
CA ALA A 31 6.47 -3.69 6.20
C ALA A 31 7.95 -4.04 6.42
N GLU A 32 8.66 -3.25 7.21
CA GLU A 32 10.05 -3.53 7.52
C GLU A 32 10.22 -4.85 8.25
N SER A 33 9.37 -5.13 9.24
CA SER A 33 9.37 -6.40 9.98
C SER A 33 9.11 -7.60 9.09
N GLU A 34 8.28 -7.43 8.07
CA GLU A 34 7.94 -8.52 7.14
C GLU A 34 8.99 -8.70 6.03
N GLY A 35 10.02 -7.85 6.00
CA GLY A 35 11.07 -7.98 5.01
C GLY A 35 10.90 -7.13 3.77
N PHE A 36 9.90 -6.24 3.74
CA PHE A 36 9.75 -5.30 2.63
C PHE A 36 10.88 -4.29 2.63
N ARG A 37 11.25 -3.84 1.44
CA ARG A 37 12.26 -2.78 1.22
C ARG A 37 11.82 -1.90 0.07
N PHE A 38 12.34 -0.67 0.01
CA PHE A 38 12.26 0.11 -1.23
C PHE A 38 13.10 -0.57 -2.31
N GLY A 39 12.82 -0.25 -3.57
CA GLY A 39 13.53 -0.88 -4.69
C GLY A 39 15.04 -0.73 -4.66
N ASP A 40 15.56 0.31 -3.98
CA ASP A 40 16.99 0.51 -3.80
C ASP A 40 17.57 -0.20 -2.56
N GLY A 41 16.75 -0.99 -1.87
CA GLY A 41 17.14 -1.74 -0.69
C GLY A 41 16.97 -0.99 0.63
N LYS A 42 16.54 0.26 0.59
CA LYS A 42 16.36 1.05 1.81
C LYS A 42 15.22 0.52 2.65
N LYS A 43 15.38 0.55 3.97
CA LYS A 43 14.34 0.11 4.90
C LYS A 43 13.14 1.06 4.87
N PRO A 44 11.91 0.53 4.96
CA PRO A 44 10.70 1.35 4.91
C PRO A 44 10.69 2.52 5.89
N THR A 45 11.16 2.33 7.12
CA THR A 45 11.16 3.38 8.14
C THR A 45 12.24 4.44 7.95
N LYS A 46 13.15 4.26 6.98
CA LYS A 46 14.28 5.18 6.75
C LYS A 46 13.99 6.23 5.69
N ARG A 47 12.79 6.23 5.11
CA ARG A 47 12.37 7.26 4.16
C ARG A 47 11.17 8.03 4.68
N LYS A 48 11.00 9.25 4.16
CA LYS A 48 9.84 10.08 4.45
C LYS A 48 8.57 9.35 4.04
N TRP A 49 7.55 9.40 4.90
CA TRP A 49 6.28 8.74 4.62
C TRP A 49 5.45 9.50 3.57
N ASP A 50 4.60 8.75 2.88
CA ASP A 50 3.58 9.29 1.99
C ASP A 50 2.26 8.59 2.32
N ASP A 51 1.17 9.02 1.73
CA ASP A 51 -0.16 8.50 2.04
C ASP A 51 -0.56 7.30 1.18
N ILE A 52 0.16 7.04 0.09
CA ILE A 52 -0.13 5.89 -0.78
C ILE A 52 1.18 5.21 -1.18
N TYR A 53 1.21 3.89 -1.03
CA TYR A 53 2.34 3.08 -1.48
C TYR A 53 1.85 1.97 -2.39
N ALA A 54 2.65 1.64 -3.41
CA ALA A 54 2.45 0.44 -4.21
C ALA A 54 3.16 -0.74 -3.53
N LEU A 55 2.51 -1.90 -3.50
CA LEU A 55 3.10 -3.14 -3.04
C LEU A 55 3.48 -3.98 -4.25
N ASN A 56 4.71 -4.50 -4.27
CA ASN A 56 5.19 -5.33 -5.35
C ASN A 56 5.43 -6.76 -4.87
N LYS A 57 5.24 -7.73 -5.77
CA LYS A 57 5.31 -9.15 -5.41
C LYS A 57 6.71 -9.62 -5.03
N ASP A 58 7.73 -8.83 -5.30
CA ASP A 58 9.11 -9.10 -4.90
C ASP A 58 9.43 -8.56 -3.50
N PHE A 59 8.43 -8.21 -2.71
CA PHE A 59 8.56 -7.63 -1.38
C PHE A 59 9.23 -6.26 -1.40
N THR A 60 8.97 -5.48 -2.44
CA THR A 60 9.35 -4.06 -2.45
C THR A 60 8.11 -3.18 -2.38
N ILE A 61 8.33 -1.95 -1.87
CA ILE A 61 7.32 -0.90 -1.88
C ILE A 61 7.89 0.30 -2.63
N ASN A 62 6.99 1.12 -3.19
CA ASN A 62 7.42 2.36 -3.84
C ASN A 62 6.33 3.42 -3.73
N TYR A 63 6.76 4.68 -3.84
CA TYR A 63 5.83 5.79 -3.96
C TYR A 63 5.10 5.71 -5.30
N VAL A 64 3.84 6.15 -5.33
CA VAL A 64 3.04 6.02 -6.55
C VAL A 64 3.10 7.24 -7.46
N GLY A 65 3.62 8.35 -6.97
CA GLY A 65 3.74 9.57 -7.76
C GLY A 65 2.39 10.24 -8.04
N TYR A 66 2.44 11.31 -8.83
CA TYR A 66 1.25 12.12 -9.12
C TYR A 66 0.17 11.33 -9.86
N ILE A 67 0.56 10.61 -10.91
CA ILE A 67 -0.40 9.82 -11.70
C ILE A 67 -1.01 8.69 -10.87
N GLY A 68 -0.21 8.07 -10.01
CA GLY A 68 -0.71 7.03 -9.11
C GLY A 68 -1.72 7.56 -8.10
N HIS A 69 -1.51 8.77 -7.58
CA HIS A 69 -2.47 9.42 -6.69
C HIS A 69 -3.79 9.70 -7.42
N ILE A 70 -3.73 10.17 -8.66
CA ILE A 70 -4.93 10.39 -9.47
C ILE A 70 -5.68 9.08 -9.69
N ALA A 71 -4.98 8.02 -10.06
CA ALA A 71 -5.58 6.71 -10.29
C ALA A 71 -6.27 6.18 -9.02
N PHE A 72 -5.66 6.41 -7.86
CA PHE A 72 -6.23 5.97 -6.59
C PHE A 72 -7.51 6.72 -6.22
N HIS A 73 -7.51 8.05 -6.34
CA HIS A 73 -8.62 8.89 -5.90
C HIS A 73 -9.73 9.05 -6.94
N HIS A 74 -9.47 8.69 -8.20
CA HIS A 74 -10.42 8.83 -9.31
C HIS A 74 -10.58 7.51 -10.05
N PRO A 75 -11.22 6.50 -9.42
CA PRO A 75 -11.36 5.17 -10.03
C PRO A 75 -12.23 5.17 -11.29
N GLU A 76 -12.98 6.24 -11.52
CA GLU A 76 -13.79 6.40 -12.73
C GLU A 76 -12.94 6.67 -13.97
N VAL A 77 -11.66 7.06 -13.78
CA VAL A 77 -10.75 7.29 -14.91
C VAL A 77 -10.25 5.94 -15.41
N PRO A 78 -10.43 5.60 -16.70
CA PRO A 78 -9.95 4.32 -17.22
C PRO A 78 -8.45 4.15 -17.06
N ASN A 79 -8.03 2.94 -16.71
CA ASN A 79 -6.62 2.57 -16.67
C ASN A 79 -6.45 1.17 -17.24
N ASP A 80 -5.21 0.84 -17.61
CA ASP A 80 -4.91 -0.40 -18.33
C ASP A 80 -4.61 -1.58 -17.40
N TYR A 81 -4.71 -1.39 -16.09
CA TYR A 81 -4.41 -2.46 -15.14
C TYR A 81 -5.47 -2.52 -14.04
N ASN A 82 -5.58 -3.71 -13.47
CA ASN A 82 -6.52 -3.99 -12.39
C ASN A 82 -5.95 -3.42 -11.08
N LEU A 83 -6.33 -2.18 -10.77
CA LEU A 83 -5.87 -1.50 -9.56
C LEU A 83 -6.75 -1.91 -8.37
N ILE A 84 -6.11 -2.42 -7.33
CA ILE A 84 -6.77 -2.76 -6.07
C ILE A 84 -6.35 -1.71 -5.05
N ARG A 85 -7.34 -1.01 -4.48
CA ARG A 85 -7.12 0.07 -3.53
C ARG A 85 -7.44 -0.41 -2.12
N VAL A 86 -6.43 -0.47 -1.27
CA VAL A 86 -6.57 -0.98 0.10
C VAL A 86 -6.53 0.18 1.09
N ASP A 87 -7.54 0.24 1.97
CA ASP A 87 -7.51 1.13 3.13
C ASP A 87 -6.81 0.38 4.27
N TYR A 88 -5.58 0.75 4.57
CA TYR A 88 -4.77 0.01 5.53
C TYR A 88 -5.31 0.10 6.95
N ALA A 89 -5.90 1.23 7.35
CA ALA A 89 -6.51 1.36 8.67
C ALA A 89 -7.64 0.34 8.84
N ALA A 90 -8.49 0.18 7.82
CA ALA A 90 -9.54 -0.82 7.83
C ALA A 90 -8.97 -2.24 7.86
N TYR A 91 -7.90 -2.47 7.10
CA TYR A 91 -7.23 -3.77 7.06
C TYR A 91 -6.67 -4.17 8.44
N LEU A 92 -6.03 -3.23 9.12
CA LEU A 92 -5.49 -3.44 10.47
C LEU A 92 -6.58 -3.75 11.49
N SER A 93 -7.73 -3.10 11.37
CA SER A 93 -8.84 -3.29 12.31
C SER A 93 -9.64 -4.56 12.05
N SER A 94 -9.19 -5.40 11.12
CA SER A 94 -9.86 -6.64 10.71
C SER A 94 -11.23 -6.41 10.06
N ALA A 95 -11.49 -5.22 9.53
CA ALA A 95 -12.71 -4.93 8.79
C ALA A 95 -12.74 -5.76 7.49
N GLU A 96 -13.93 -6.17 7.08
CA GLU A 96 -14.09 -6.92 5.83
C GLU A 96 -13.96 -6.00 4.61
N ASN A 97 -14.38 -4.75 4.74
CA ASN A 97 -14.42 -3.79 3.64
C ASN A 97 -13.16 -2.94 3.57
N TYR A 98 -11.99 -3.59 3.54
CA TYR A 98 -10.73 -2.85 3.43
C TYR A 98 -10.35 -2.51 1.98
N ILE A 99 -11.01 -3.10 1.00
CA ILE A 99 -10.80 -2.76 -0.41
C ILE A 99 -11.80 -1.67 -0.79
N LYS A 100 -11.28 -0.54 -1.27
CA LYS A 100 -12.11 0.57 -1.72
C LYS A 100 -12.70 0.27 -3.09
N SER A 101 -13.96 0.55 -3.26
CA SER A 101 -14.65 0.35 -4.53
C SER A 101 -14.67 1.59 -5.43
#